data_ce471def1c8a37fde88d8b9de6682567
#
_entry.id   ce471def1c8a37fde88d8b9de6682567
#
_cell.length_a   1.000
_cell.length_b   1.000
_cell.length_c   1.000
_cell.angle_alpha   90.00
_cell.angle_beta   90.00
_cell.angle_gamma   90.00
#
_symmetry.space_group_name_H-M   'P 1'
#
loop_
_entity.id
_entity.type
_entity.pdbx_description
1 polymer ?
#
loop_
_entity_poly.entity_id
_entity_poly.type
_entity_poly.pdbx_seq_one_letter_code
_entity_poly.pdbx_strand_id
1 'polypeptide(L)'
;PALLAMIIGGVFATLLFGAFITRFSKWPLTEGTLAAASTAICGASAAIALAATFNHKQLREQALLAIVVTVTALSTLAMVLYPFISGWCGFDHIDAGIFLGGTIHDVAQVVGAGAMIGPDALEIASLTKMIRVALLIPILIIFMFVFSSKAHRTEEEKAKPWYKNIPMFLLGFIALAALNCTGIIPTNVSNTLGEISRLFILISISALGLKTSLGKLKEVGWTPIVLMSIDTVFLLLWV
;
A
#
# COMPACT_ATOMS: atom_id res chain seq x y z
N PRO A 1 -9.95 17.48 -8.76
CA PRO A 1 -10.90 16.36 -9.03
C PRO A 1 -10.25 15.30 -9.92
N ALA A 2 -9.52 15.65 -10.97
CA ALA A 2 -8.90 14.71 -11.90
C ALA A 2 -7.90 13.76 -11.20
N LEU A 3 -7.01 14.29 -10.35
CA LEU A 3 -6.05 13.49 -9.57
C LEU A 3 -6.74 12.45 -8.67
N LEU A 4 -7.81 12.85 -7.97
CA LEU A 4 -8.58 11.92 -7.13
C LEU A 4 -9.21 10.81 -7.98
N ALA A 5 -9.80 11.16 -9.12
CA ALA A 5 -10.39 10.18 -10.04
C ALA A 5 -9.34 9.20 -10.59
N MET A 6 -8.15 9.69 -10.94
CA MET A 6 -7.03 8.87 -11.41
C MET A 6 -6.56 7.90 -10.33
N ILE A 7 -6.38 8.38 -9.09
CA ILE A 7 -5.92 7.54 -7.97
C ILE A 7 -6.98 6.49 -7.61
N ILE A 8 -8.24 6.90 -7.44
CA ILE A 8 -9.34 5.99 -7.11
C ILE A 8 -9.52 4.98 -8.25
N GLY A 9 -9.55 5.45 -9.50
CA GLY A 9 -9.63 4.59 -10.68
C GLY A 9 -8.47 3.60 -10.76
N GLY A 10 -7.24 4.06 -10.51
CA GLY A 10 -6.05 3.22 -10.50
C GLY A 10 -6.10 2.10 -9.45
N VAL A 11 -6.56 2.41 -8.24
CA VAL A 11 -6.71 1.41 -7.17
C VAL A 11 -7.74 0.35 -7.57
N PHE A 12 -8.92 0.74 -8.03
CA PHE A 12 -9.95 -0.22 -8.45
C PHE A 12 -9.56 -0.97 -9.72
N ALA A 13 -8.95 -0.30 -10.70
CA ALA A 13 -8.48 -0.94 -11.93
C ALA A 13 -7.40 -2.00 -11.62
N THR A 14 -6.42 -1.68 -10.79
CA THR A 14 -5.38 -2.64 -10.37
C THR A 14 -5.97 -3.83 -9.61
N LEU A 15 -6.90 -3.58 -8.70
CA LEU A 15 -7.58 -4.64 -7.95
C LEU A 15 -8.36 -5.59 -8.88
N LEU A 16 -9.11 -5.03 -9.83
CA LEU A 16 -9.89 -5.81 -10.80
C LEU A 16 -8.96 -6.56 -11.78
N PHE A 17 -7.92 -5.89 -12.27
CA PHE A 17 -6.94 -6.47 -13.16
C PHE A 17 -6.19 -7.64 -12.50
N GLY A 18 -5.68 -7.47 -11.29
CA GLY A 18 -5.01 -8.53 -10.55
C GLY A 18 -5.93 -9.70 -10.20
N ALA A 19 -7.20 -9.43 -9.84
CA ALA A 19 -8.20 -10.48 -9.69
C ALA A 19 -8.47 -11.22 -11.01
N PHE A 20 -8.48 -10.51 -12.14
CA PHE A 20 -8.65 -11.09 -13.46
C PHE A 20 -7.47 -11.97 -13.86
N ILE A 21 -6.23 -11.47 -13.76
CA ILE A 21 -5.05 -12.27 -14.13
C ILE A 21 -4.86 -13.50 -13.22
N THR A 22 -5.29 -13.42 -11.96
CA THR A 22 -5.24 -14.55 -11.03
C THR A 22 -6.07 -15.73 -11.53
N ARG A 23 -7.16 -15.52 -12.28
CA ARG A 23 -7.98 -16.59 -12.86
C ARG A 23 -7.20 -17.46 -13.87
N PHE A 24 -6.17 -16.91 -14.48
CA PHE A 24 -5.30 -17.63 -15.42
C PHE A 24 -4.10 -18.27 -14.74
N SER A 25 -3.91 -18.02 -13.46
CA SER A 25 -2.88 -18.63 -12.64
C SER A 25 -3.44 -19.85 -11.90
N LYS A 26 -2.54 -20.67 -11.36
CA LYS A 26 -2.92 -21.79 -10.47
C LYS A 26 -3.13 -21.33 -9.01
N TRP A 27 -3.11 -20.03 -8.77
CA TRP A 27 -3.24 -19.47 -7.43
C TRP A 27 -4.71 -19.30 -7.05
N PRO A 28 -5.09 -19.54 -5.77
CA PRO A 28 -6.46 -19.32 -5.33
C PRO A 28 -6.87 -17.87 -5.54
N LEU A 29 -8.10 -17.64 -6.00
CA LEU A 29 -8.62 -16.30 -6.26
C LEU A 29 -8.57 -15.39 -5.01
N THR A 30 -8.79 -15.95 -3.81
CA THR A 30 -8.69 -15.25 -2.53
C THR A 30 -7.29 -14.69 -2.28
N GLU A 31 -6.25 -15.49 -2.54
CA GLU A 31 -4.85 -15.08 -2.37
C GLU A 31 -4.44 -14.06 -3.45
N GLY A 32 -4.88 -14.27 -4.68
CA GLY A 32 -4.61 -13.34 -5.77
C GLY A 32 -5.30 -11.99 -5.62
N THR A 33 -6.54 -11.95 -5.15
CA THR A 33 -7.22 -10.67 -4.85
C THR A 33 -6.58 -9.94 -3.69
N LEU A 34 -6.06 -10.68 -2.68
CA LEU A 34 -5.28 -10.08 -1.61
C LEU A 34 -3.97 -9.49 -2.11
N ALA A 35 -3.27 -10.19 -3.02
CA ALA A 35 -2.05 -9.70 -3.65
C ALA A 35 -2.31 -8.43 -4.47
N ALA A 36 -3.36 -8.42 -5.29
CA ALA A 36 -3.79 -7.26 -6.07
C ALA A 36 -4.14 -6.06 -5.19
N ALA A 37 -4.90 -6.28 -4.11
CA ALA A 37 -5.24 -5.21 -3.17
C ALA A 37 -4.01 -4.65 -2.44
N SER A 38 -3.04 -5.51 -2.12
CA SER A 38 -1.76 -5.10 -1.53
C SER A 38 -1.00 -4.18 -2.48
N THR A 39 -0.87 -4.56 -3.75
CA THR A 39 -0.22 -3.76 -4.80
C THR A 39 -0.97 -2.45 -5.03
N ALA A 40 -2.30 -2.49 -5.07
CA ALA A 40 -3.13 -1.33 -5.36
C ALA A 40 -3.12 -0.26 -4.26
N ILE A 41 -2.94 -0.60 -2.98
CA ILE A 41 -3.14 0.34 -1.86
C ILE A 41 -1.81 0.75 -1.21
N CYS A 42 -1.35 -0.03 -0.22
CA CYS A 42 -0.18 0.33 0.57
C CYS A 42 0.73 -0.87 0.92
N GLY A 43 0.81 -1.85 0.01
CA GLY A 43 1.74 -2.95 0.14
C GLY A 43 1.46 -3.86 1.33
N ALA A 44 2.47 -4.12 2.12
CA ALA A 44 2.42 -5.04 3.25
C ALA A 44 1.34 -4.67 4.29
N SER A 45 1.13 -3.38 4.54
CA SER A 45 0.11 -2.91 5.50
C SER A 45 -1.31 -3.31 5.04
N ALA A 46 -1.61 -3.14 3.74
CA ALA A 46 -2.88 -3.57 3.17
C ALA A 46 -3.02 -5.10 3.20
N ALA A 47 -1.95 -5.85 2.87
CA ALA A 47 -1.95 -7.31 2.94
C ALA A 47 -2.36 -7.80 4.33
N ILE A 48 -1.73 -7.29 5.38
CA ILE A 48 -1.98 -7.71 6.76
C ILE A 48 -3.40 -7.30 7.22
N ALA A 49 -3.81 -6.05 6.91
CA ALA A 49 -5.13 -5.55 7.30
C ALA A 49 -6.26 -6.35 6.63
N LEU A 50 -6.14 -6.60 5.32
CA LEU A 50 -7.13 -7.35 4.55
C LEU A 50 -7.10 -8.85 4.86
N ALA A 51 -5.93 -9.42 5.18
CA ALA A 51 -5.80 -10.81 5.61
C ALA A 51 -6.69 -11.13 6.82
N ALA A 52 -6.87 -10.17 7.73
CA ALA A 52 -7.74 -10.33 8.89
C ALA A 52 -9.23 -10.50 8.54
N THR A 53 -9.63 -10.21 7.30
CA THR A 53 -11.02 -10.43 6.83
C THR A 53 -11.26 -11.86 6.34
N PHE A 54 -10.20 -12.64 6.11
CA PHE A 54 -10.28 -14.02 5.65
C PHE A 54 -10.27 -15.01 6.81
N ASN A 55 -10.96 -16.12 6.64
CA ASN A 55 -10.86 -17.25 7.56
C ASN A 55 -9.55 -18.01 7.33
N HIS A 56 -9.04 -18.70 8.38
CA HIS A 56 -7.84 -19.54 8.31
C HIS A 56 -7.86 -20.61 7.20
N LYS A 57 -9.07 -21.02 6.74
CA LYS A 57 -9.23 -21.97 5.62
C LYS A 57 -9.15 -21.32 4.25
N GLN A 58 -9.32 -20.00 4.17
CA GLN A 58 -9.37 -19.25 2.91
C GLN A 58 -8.03 -18.66 2.50
N LEU A 59 -7.17 -18.40 3.47
CA LEU A 59 -5.86 -17.78 3.27
C LEU A 59 -4.78 -18.64 3.96
N ARG A 60 -3.82 -19.10 3.18
CA ARG A 60 -2.64 -19.80 3.71
C ARG A 60 -1.66 -18.79 4.30
N GLU A 61 -1.12 -19.06 5.48
CA GLU A 61 -0.09 -18.20 6.11
C GLU A 61 1.13 -18.00 5.19
N GLN A 62 1.54 -19.07 4.51
CA GLN A 62 2.63 -19.01 3.54
C GLN A 62 2.34 -18.06 2.37
N ALA A 63 1.09 -18.00 1.89
CA ALA A 63 0.69 -17.08 0.84
C ALA A 63 0.71 -15.63 1.33
N LEU A 64 0.26 -15.36 2.55
CA LEU A 64 0.37 -14.01 3.14
C LEU A 64 1.82 -13.57 3.26
N LEU A 65 2.70 -14.44 3.77
CA LEU A 65 4.13 -14.16 3.86
C LEU A 65 4.73 -13.90 2.48
N ALA A 66 4.34 -14.70 1.48
CA ALA A 66 4.74 -14.54 0.09
C ALA A 66 4.35 -13.17 -0.47
N ILE A 67 3.10 -12.75 -0.26
CA ILE A 67 2.59 -11.45 -0.69
C ILE A 67 3.39 -10.32 -0.03
N VAL A 68 3.55 -10.36 1.30
CA VAL A 68 4.27 -9.32 2.06
C VAL A 68 5.71 -9.19 1.61
N VAL A 69 6.42 -10.31 1.44
CA VAL A 69 7.83 -10.30 0.98
C VAL A 69 7.93 -9.76 -0.45
N THR A 70 7.06 -10.22 -1.34
CA THR A 70 7.08 -9.81 -2.75
C THR A 70 6.76 -8.32 -2.91
N VAL A 71 5.68 -7.83 -2.28
CA VAL A 71 5.30 -6.42 -2.40
C VAL A 71 6.36 -5.49 -1.81
N THR A 72 6.99 -5.89 -0.70
CA THR A 72 8.07 -5.12 -0.08
C THR A 72 9.30 -5.06 -1.01
N ALA A 73 9.68 -6.18 -1.63
CA ALA A 73 10.79 -6.22 -2.56
C ALA A 73 10.52 -5.38 -3.82
N LEU A 74 9.33 -5.52 -4.43
CA LEU A 74 8.93 -4.71 -5.59
C LEU A 74 8.91 -3.22 -5.26
N SER A 75 8.40 -2.88 -4.09
CA SER A 75 8.33 -1.50 -3.63
C SER A 75 9.74 -0.92 -3.37
N THR A 76 10.68 -1.73 -2.85
CA THR A 76 12.08 -1.32 -2.68
C THR A 76 12.75 -1.06 -4.04
N LEU A 77 12.51 -1.93 -5.02
CA LEU A 77 12.99 -1.71 -6.38
C LEU A 77 12.39 -0.44 -6.99
N ALA A 78 11.08 -0.23 -6.81
CA ALA A 78 10.38 0.96 -7.29
C ALA A 78 10.94 2.24 -6.64
N MET A 79 11.21 2.24 -5.32
CA MET A 79 11.82 3.39 -4.61
C MET A 79 13.13 3.83 -5.25
N VAL A 80 13.95 2.87 -5.70
CA VAL A 80 15.25 3.19 -6.32
C VAL A 80 15.09 3.55 -7.79
N LEU A 81 14.26 2.84 -8.56
CA LEU A 81 14.19 2.98 -10.02
C LEU A 81 13.28 4.12 -10.47
N TYR A 82 12.17 4.38 -9.78
CA TYR A 82 11.15 5.33 -10.25
C TYR A 82 11.59 6.80 -10.25
N PRO A 83 12.43 7.28 -9.34
CA PRO A 83 13.02 8.62 -9.47
C PRO A 83 13.83 8.79 -10.75
N PHE A 84 14.56 7.76 -11.20
CA PHE A 84 15.28 7.81 -12.48
C PHE A 84 14.33 7.79 -13.68
N ILE A 85 13.25 6.99 -13.60
CA ILE A 85 12.22 6.95 -14.65
C ILE A 85 11.53 8.31 -14.78
N SER A 86 11.15 8.96 -13.66
CA SER A 86 10.52 10.28 -13.69
C SER A 86 11.44 11.35 -14.29
N GLY A 87 12.72 11.30 -13.95
CA GLY A 87 13.73 12.19 -14.57
C GLY A 87 13.92 11.93 -16.06
N TRP A 88 13.91 10.66 -16.48
CA TRP A 88 14.03 10.30 -17.90
C TRP A 88 12.78 10.69 -18.71
N CYS A 89 11.58 10.60 -18.10
CA CYS A 89 10.34 11.07 -18.71
C CYS A 89 10.20 12.60 -18.73
N GLY A 90 11.08 13.34 -18.05
CA GLY A 90 11.03 14.79 -17.99
C GLY A 90 9.91 15.34 -17.11
N PHE A 91 9.46 14.57 -16.11
CA PHE A 91 8.41 15.01 -15.19
C PHE A 91 8.90 16.18 -14.34
N ASP A 92 8.04 17.18 -14.15
CA ASP A 92 8.29 18.21 -13.15
C ASP A 92 8.14 17.65 -11.72
N HIS A 93 8.39 18.48 -10.69
CA HIS A 93 8.32 18.03 -9.31
C HIS A 93 6.92 17.58 -8.87
N ILE A 94 5.87 18.17 -9.46
CA ILE A 94 4.47 17.82 -9.14
C ILE A 94 4.12 16.49 -9.78
N ASP A 95 4.38 16.35 -11.09
CA ASP A 95 4.12 15.11 -11.82
C ASP A 95 4.94 13.93 -11.28
N ALA A 96 6.22 14.18 -10.98
CA ALA A 96 7.07 13.18 -10.31
C ALA A 96 6.52 12.77 -8.94
N GLY A 97 6.04 13.74 -8.15
CA GLY A 97 5.39 13.45 -6.87
C GLY A 97 4.13 12.60 -7.02
N ILE A 98 3.26 12.94 -7.97
CA ILE A 98 2.04 12.17 -8.29
C ILE A 98 2.41 10.76 -8.74
N PHE A 99 3.37 10.64 -9.64
CA PHE A 99 3.86 9.37 -10.15
C PHE A 99 4.41 8.48 -9.03
N LEU A 100 5.30 9.00 -8.20
CA LEU A 100 5.87 8.23 -7.08
C LEU A 100 4.82 7.80 -6.06
N GLY A 101 3.97 8.72 -5.62
CA GLY A 101 2.90 8.43 -4.66
C GLY A 101 1.82 7.51 -5.23
N GLY A 102 1.56 7.64 -6.55
CA GLY A 102 0.60 6.85 -7.29
C GLY A 102 1.06 5.42 -7.61
N THR A 103 2.37 5.16 -7.67
CA THR A 103 2.91 3.87 -8.14
C THR A 103 3.64 3.06 -7.08
N ILE A 104 4.49 3.65 -6.24
CA ILE A 104 5.22 2.94 -5.18
C ILE A 104 4.23 2.41 -4.13
N HIS A 105 4.45 1.20 -3.63
CA HIS A 105 3.46 0.54 -2.78
C HIS A 105 3.53 0.98 -1.31
N ASP A 106 4.72 1.14 -0.73
CA ASP A 106 4.92 1.46 0.68
C ASP A 106 5.10 2.96 0.94
N VAL A 107 4.51 3.49 2.03
CA VAL A 107 4.57 4.92 2.39
C VAL A 107 5.99 5.38 2.66
N ALA A 108 6.76 4.60 3.44
CA ALA A 108 8.12 4.98 3.80
C ALA A 108 9.02 5.08 2.55
N GLN A 109 8.81 4.18 1.59
CA GLN A 109 9.55 4.14 0.34
C GLN A 109 9.13 5.27 -0.62
N VAL A 110 7.86 5.68 -0.60
CA VAL A 110 7.40 6.89 -1.31
C VAL A 110 8.13 8.13 -0.80
N VAL A 111 8.23 8.25 0.53
CA VAL A 111 8.95 9.38 1.16
C VAL A 111 10.42 9.34 0.78
N GLY A 112 11.06 8.15 0.79
CA GLY A 112 12.43 7.97 0.36
C GLY A 112 12.65 8.38 -1.09
N ALA A 113 11.80 7.92 -2.01
CA ALA A 113 11.86 8.25 -3.42
C ALA A 113 11.60 9.75 -3.69
N GLY A 114 10.60 10.33 -3.03
CA GLY A 114 10.29 11.76 -3.15
C GLY A 114 11.44 12.64 -2.67
N ALA A 115 12.10 12.27 -1.58
CA ALA A 115 13.25 12.98 -1.04
C ALA A 115 14.47 12.96 -2.00
N MET A 116 14.60 11.95 -2.87
CA MET A 116 15.64 11.89 -3.90
C MET A 116 15.44 12.93 -5.01
N ILE A 117 14.19 13.35 -5.25
CA ILE A 117 13.86 14.35 -6.30
C ILE A 117 13.89 15.76 -5.70
N GLY A 118 13.25 15.98 -4.55
CA GLY A 118 13.24 17.27 -3.89
C GLY A 118 12.06 17.45 -2.93
N PRO A 119 12.03 18.58 -2.18
CA PRO A 119 11.02 18.82 -1.16
C PRO A 119 9.59 18.85 -1.70
N ASP A 120 9.37 19.49 -2.86
CA ASP A 120 8.05 19.63 -3.48
C ASP A 120 7.52 18.26 -3.94
N ALA A 121 8.38 17.47 -4.60
CA ALA A 121 8.04 16.11 -5.02
C ALA A 121 7.74 15.19 -3.80
N LEU A 122 8.49 15.35 -2.71
CA LEU A 122 8.26 14.62 -1.47
C LEU A 122 6.87 14.92 -0.88
N GLU A 123 6.48 16.19 -0.82
CA GLU A 123 5.19 16.61 -0.29
C GLU A 123 4.04 16.04 -1.13
N ILE A 124 4.09 16.24 -2.45
CA ILE A 124 3.07 15.76 -3.38
C ILE A 124 2.99 14.22 -3.39
N ALA A 125 4.14 13.53 -3.38
CA ALA A 125 4.17 12.07 -3.32
C ALA A 125 3.53 11.54 -2.04
N SER A 126 3.82 12.17 -0.91
CA SER A 126 3.25 11.80 0.38
C SER A 126 1.74 12.02 0.41
N LEU A 127 1.25 13.17 -0.05
CA LEU A 127 -0.19 13.47 -0.15
C LEU A 127 -0.91 12.47 -1.06
N THR A 128 -0.36 12.23 -2.25
CA THR A 128 -0.90 11.27 -3.21
C THR A 128 -1.01 9.87 -2.60
N LYS A 129 0.03 9.45 -1.87
CA LYS A 129 0.04 8.16 -1.18
C LYS A 129 -0.99 8.10 -0.04
N MET A 130 -1.18 9.17 0.72
CA MET A 130 -2.17 9.19 1.79
C MET A 130 -3.60 9.03 1.26
N ILE A 131 -3.92 9.56 0.08
CA ILE A 131 -5.22 9.33 -0.58
C ILE A 131 -5.40 7.84 -0.86
N ARG A 132 -4.38 7.14 -1.38
CA ARG A 132 -4.45 5.68 -1.60
C ARG A 132 -4.63 4.90 -0.30
N VAL A 133 -3.91 5.28 0.76
CA VAL A 133 -4.05 4.65 2.08
C VAL A 133 -5.45 4.83 2.64
N ALA A 134 -6.07 5.98 2.45
CA ALA A 134 -7.45 6.23 2.88
C ALA A 134 -8.46 5.28 2.21
N LEU A 135 -8.18 4.84 0.98
CA LEU A 135 -9.01 3.86 0.27
C LEU A 135 -8.95 2.44 0.89
N LEU A 136 -8.03 2.19 1.82
CA LEU A 136 -7.99 0.92 2.56
C LEU A 136 -9.30 0.68 3.31
N ILE A 137 -9.93 1.73 3.86
CA ILE A 137 -11.19 1.60 4.63
C ILE A 137 -12.32 1.05 3.75
N PRO A 138 -12.71 1.69 2.64
CA PRO A 138 -13.80 1.18 1.81
C PRO A 138 -13.48 -0.20 1.22
N ILE A 139 -12.22 -0.46 0.84
CA ILE A 139 -11.83 -1.76 0.31
C ILE A 139 -11.88 -2.84 1.41
N LEU A 140 -11.47 -2.54 2.63
CA LEU A 140 -11.63 -3.45 3.77
C LEU A 140 -13.10 -3.82 3.98
N ILE A 141 -14.00 -2.84 3.91
CA ILE A 141 -15.44 -3.07 4.03
C ILE A 141 -15.93 -3.99 2.90
N ILE A 142 -15.52 -3.73 1.65
CA ILE A 142 -15.86 -4.58 0.50
C ILE A 142 -15.36 -6.02 0.73
N PHE A 143 -14.11 -6.19 1.15
CA PHE A 143 -13.54 -7.51 1.45
C PHE A 143 -14.31 -8.24 2.54
N MET A 144 -14.72 -7.53 3.60
CA MET A 144 -15.56 -8.10 4.65
C MET A 144 -16.90 -8.60 4.13
N PHE A 145 -17.52 -7.88 3.18
CA PHE A 145 -18.80 -8.31 2.58
C PHE A 145 -18.61 -9.47 1.58
N VAL A 146 -17.57 -9.43 0.78
CA VAL A 146 -17.35 -10.42 -0.29
C VAL A 146 -16.80 -11.73 0.26
N PHE A 147 -15.82 -11.68 1.16
CA PHE A 147 -15.08 -12.85 1.64
C PHE A 147 -15.51 -13.33 3.03
N SER A 148 -16.28 -12.52 3.77
CA SER A 148 -16.87 -12.96 5.04
C SER A 148 -18.03 -13.91 4.76
N SER A 149 -17.73 -15.19 4.63
CA SER A 149 -18.74 -16.24 4.49
C SER A 149 -19.60 -16.31 5.77
N LYS A 150 -20.90 -16.05 5.63
CA LYS A 150 -21.89 -16.12 6.72
C LYS A 150 -21.93 -17.48 7.43
N ALA A 151 -21.38 -18.53 6.82
CA ALA A 151 -21.55 -19.92 7.25
C ALA A 151 -20.55 -20.40 8.31
N HIS A 152 -19.50 -19.64 8.66
CA HIS A 152 -18.43 -20.13 9.54
C HIS A 152 -17.89 -19.09 10.54
N ARG A 153 -18.65 -18.04 10.85
CA ARG A 153 -18.33 -17.19 12.00
C ARG A 153 -18.69 -17.95 13.29
N THR A 154 -17.70 -18.19 14.14
CA THR A 154 -17.98 -18.57 15.53
C THR A 154 -18.81 -17.47 16.20
N GLU A 155 -19.64 -17.83 17.18
CA GLU A 155 -20.46 -16.84 17.89
C GLU A 155 -19.63 -15.70 18.49
N GLU A 156 -18.39 -15.96 18.86
CA GLU A 156 -17.43 -14.94 19.32
C GLU A 156 -16.95 -13.98 18.21
N GLU A 157 -16.87 -14.46 16.97
CA GLU A 157 -16.50 -13.60 15.80
C GLU A 157 -17.68 -12.76 15.30
N LYS A 158 -18.92 -13.26 15.51
CA LYS A 158 -20.15 -12.49 15.22
C LYS A 158 -20.33 -11.32 16.19
N ALA A 159 -19.78 -11.43 17.39
CA ALA A 159 -19.88 -10.40 18.43
C ALA A 159 -18.83 -9.29 18.30
N LYS A 160 -17.79 -9.47 17.47
CA LYS A 160 -16.77 -8.41 17.28
C LYS A 160 -17.29 -7.33 16.32
N PRO A 161 -17.43 -6.09 16.79
CA PRO A 161 -17.85 -5.00 15.91
C PRO A 161 -16.83 -4.75 14.81
N TRP A 162 -17.31 -4.45 13.61
CA TRP A 162 -16.51 -4.25 12.38
C TRP A 162 -15.36 -3.25 12.54
N TYR A 163 -15.51 -2.25 13.41
CA TYR A 163 -14.48 -1.23 13.66
C TYR A 163 -13.24 -1.77 14.39
N LYS A 164 -13.31 -2.92 15.05
CA LYS A 164 -12.14 -3.56 15.69
C LYS A 164 -11.13 -4.10 14.67
N ASN A 165 -11.54 -4.26 13.43
CA ASN A 165 -10.65 -4.70 12.34
C ASN A 165 -9.96 -3.51 11.65
N ILE A 166 -10.30 -2.27 12.01
CA ILE A 166 -9.63 -1.09 11.46
C ILE A 166 -8.24 -0.97 12.11
N PRO A 167 -7.17 -0.88 11.31
CA PRO A 167 -5.83 -0.70 11.85
C PRO A 167 -5.74 0.58 12.71
N MET A 168 -5.24 0.45 13.93
CA MET A 168 -5.13 1.57 14.88
C MET A 168 -4.33 2.75 14.32
N PHE A 169 -3.30 2.48 13.50
CA PHE A 169 -2.51 3.54 12.88
C PHE A 169 -3.35 4.42 11.93
N LEU A 170 -4.34 3.84 11.25
CA LEU A 170 -5.21 4.57 10.33
C LEU A 170 -6.15 5.51 11.09
N LEU A 171 -6.69 5.06 12.24
CA LEU A 171 -7.49 5.93 13.10
C LEU A 171 -6.65 7.08 13.67
N GLY A 172 -5.42 6.78 14.11
CA GLY A 172 -4.47 7.78 14.56
C GLY A 172 -4.13 8.80 13.47
N PHE A 173 -3.90 8.32 12.24
CA PHE A 173 -3.64 9.18 11.09
C PHE A 173 -4.82 10.11 10.80
N ILE A 174 -6.05 9.58 10.72
CA ILE A 174 -7.25 10.38 10.46
C ILE A 174 -7.45 11.44 11.56
N ALA A 175 -7.28 11.05 12.83
CA ALA A 175 -7.42 11.96 13.97
C ALA A 175 -6.38 13.09 13.92
N LEU A 176 -5.10 12.77 13.65
CA LEU A 176 -4.03 13.77 13.55
C LEU A 176 -4.20 14.66 12.31
N ALA A 177 -4.62 14.09 11.17
CA ALA A 177 -4.92 14.88 9.98
C ALA A 177 -6.07 15.85 10.21
N ALA A 178 -7.17 15.39 10.82
CA ALA A 178 -8.30 16.25 11.18
C ALA A 178 -7.86 17.35 12.15
N LEU A 179 -7.08 17.04 13.16
CA LEU A 179 -6.55 18.00 14.11
C LEU A 179 -5.65 19.05 13.42
N ASN A 180 -4.81 18.61 12.48
CA ASN A 180 -3.96 19.54 11.71
C ASN A 180 -4.79 20.47 10.84
N CYS A 181 -5.87 19.99 10.22
CA CYS A 181 -6.78 20.81 9.41
C CYS A 181 -7.52 21.89 10.22
N THR A 182 -7.67 21.73 11.54
CA THR A 182 -8.28 22.77 12.40
C THR A 182 -7.38 23.97 12.66
N GLY A 183 -6.10 23.88 12.30
CA GLY A 183 -5.11 24.95 12.55
C GLY A 183 -4.75 25.14 14.03
N ILE A 184 -5.18 24.26 14.92
CA ILE A 184 -4.90 24.33 16.37
C ILE A 184 -3.42 24.05 16.64
N ILE A 185 -2.73 23.28 15.78
CA ILE A 185 -1.33 22.94 15.97
C ILE A 185 -0.47 24.14 15.55
N PRO A 186 0.31 24.73 16.47
CA PRO A 186 1.23 25.81 16.11
C PRO A 186 2.26 25.34 15.08
N THR A 187 2.61 26.21 14.13
CA THR A 187 3.57 25.90 13.06
C THR A 187 4.91 25.40 13.57
N ASN A 188 5.41 25.94 14.68
CA ASN A 188 6.65 25.47 15.31
C ASN A 188 6.57 24.01 15.76
N VAL A 189 5.43 23.61 16.34
CA VAL A 189 5.19 22.21 16.76
C VAL A 189 5.10 21.29 15.54
N SER A 190 4.37 21.73 14.51
CA SER A 190 4.24 20.97 13.25
C SER A 190 5.61 20.76 12.59
N ASN A 191 6.45 21.79 12.53
CA ASN A 191 7.80 21.70 11.96
C ASN A 191 8.68 20.73 12.75
N THR A 192 8.69 20.84 14.08
CA THR A 192 9.48 19.94 14.96
C THR A 192 9.02 18.49 14.81
N LEU A 193 7.69 18.25 14.77
CA LEU A 193 7.14 16.92 14.55
C LEU A 193 7.51 16.39 13.15
N GLY A 194 7.55 17.28 12.15
CA GLY A 194 7.99 16.95 10.80
C GLY A 194 9.46 16.48 10.75
N GLU A 195 10.36 17.17 11.45
CA GLU A 195 11.79 16.76 11.55
C GLU A 195 11.95 15.42 12.27
N ILE A 196 11.25 15.23 13.38
CA ILE A 196 11.23 13.96 14.11
C ILE A 196 10.70 12.83 13.23
N SER A 197 9.61 13.09 12.51
CA SER A 197 9.02 12.14 11.57
C SER A 197 10.00 11.73 10.48
N ARG A 198 10.74 12.67 9.88
CA ARG A 198 11.79 12.39 8.89
C ARG A 198 12.88 11.47 9.46
N LEU A 199 13.31 11.71 10.70
CA LEU A 199 14.29 10.84 11.37
C LEU A 199 13.76 9.42 11.54
N PHE A 200 12.52 9.26 12.04
CA PHE A 200 11.90 7.94 12.18
C PHE A 200 11.69 7.23 10.84
N ILE A 201 11.36 7.96 9.78
CA ILE A 201 11.24 7.41 8.42
C ILE A 201 12.59 6.90 7.94
N LEU A 202 13.67 7.66 8.11
CA LEU A 202 15.02 7.22 7.75
C LEU A 202 15.44 5.95 8.50
N ILE A 203 15.17 5.88 9.80
CA ILE A 203 15.42 4.68 10.61
C ILE A 203 14.58 3.49 10.10
N SER A 204 13.31 3.73 9.80
CA SER A 204 12.39 2.70 9.29
C SER A 204 12.82 2.16 7.93
N ILE A 205 13.23 3.04 6.99
CA ILE A 205 13.73 2.64 5.67
C ILE A 205 15.01 1.83 5.81
N SER A 206 15.93 2.27 6.68
CA SER A 206 17.19 1.56 6.94
C SER A 206 16.93 0.17 7.53
N ALA A 207 16.03 0.07 8.50
CA ALA A 207 15.62 -1.20 9.10
C ALA A 207 14.91 -2.12 8.08
N LEU A 208 14.07 -1.55 7.20
CA LEU A 208 13.41 -2.29 6.13
C LEU A 208 14.41 -2.82 5.12
N GLY A 209 15.42 -2.02 4.74
CA GLY A 209 16.51 -2.44 3.85
C GLY A 209 17.28 -3.64 4.41
N LEU A 210 17.61 -3.62 5.70
CA LEU A 210 18.26 -4.73 6.38
C LEU A 210 17.38 -6.00 6.46
N LYS A 211 16.08 -5.82 6.62
CA LYS A 211 15.09 -6.92 6.73
C LYS A 211 14.73 -7.51 5.38
N THR A 212 14.83 -6.75 4.29
CA THR A 212 14.48 -7.20 2.93
C THR A 212 15.55 -8.18 2.44
N SER A 213 15.31 -9.47 2.66
CA SER A 213 16.16 -10.55 2.17
C SER A 213 15.66 -11.02 0.81
N LEU A 214 16.37 -10.66 -0.25
CA LEU A 214 16.12 -11.18 -1.61
C LEU A 214 16.25 -12.71 -1.68
N GLY A 215 16.99 -13.33 -0.75
CA GLY A 215 17.08 -14.79 -0.62
C GLY A 215 15.72 -15.45 -0.32
N LYS A 216 14.89 -14.80 0.51
CA LYS A 216 13.55 -15.32 0.84
C LYS A 216 12.57 -15.29 -0.34
N LEU A 217 12.82 -14.46 -1.36
CA LEU A 217 12.02 -14.46 -2.59
C LEU A 217 12.07 -15.82 -3.31
N LYS A 218 13.19 -16.54 -3.22
CA LYS A 218 13.34 -17.87 -3.84
C LYS A 218 12.47 -18.92 -3.15
N GLU A 219 12.20 -18.76 -1.85
CA GLU A 219 11.37 -19.70 -1.07
C GLU A 219 9.88 -19.51 -1.31
N VAL A 220 9.47 -18.32 -1.76
CA VAL A 220 8.08 -17.90 -1.96
C VAL A 220 7.41 -18.53 -3.19
N GLY A 221 8.21 -18.97 -4.14
CA GLY A 221 7.73 -19.46 -5.44
C GLY A 221 7.47 -18.33 -6.45
N TRP A 222 7.40 -18.71 -7.73
CA TRP A 222 7.34 -17.73 -8.82
C TRP A 222 5.97 -17.09 -9.03
N THR A 223 4.88 -17.76 -8.64
CA THR A 223 3.51 -17.33 -8.94
C THR A 223 3.18 -15.95 -8.35
N PRO A 224 3.34 -15.69 -7.01
CA PRO A 224 3.08 -14.37 -6.44
C PRO A 224 4.00 -13.30 -7.04
N ILE A 225 5.27 -13.63 -7.28
CA ILE A 225 6.24 -12.68 -7.85
C ILE A 225 5.78 -12.21 -9.23
N VAL A 226 5.42 -13.14 -10.11
CA VAL A 226 4.99 -12.82 -11.47
C VAL A 226 3.68 -12.02 -11.46
N LEU A 227 2.66 -12.48 -10.72
CA LEU A 227 1.36 -11.80 -10.66
C LEU A 227 1.49 -10.37 -10.14
N MET A 228 2.21 -10.19 -9.02
CA MET A 228 2.38 -8.86 -8.42
C MET A 228 3.29 -7.96 -9.25
N SER A 229 4.26 -8.52 -9.99
CA SER A 229 5.07 -7.74 -10.93
C SER A 229 4.23 -7.23 -12.09
N ILE A 230 3.34 -8.05 -12.65
CA ILE A 230 2.41 -7.64 -13.71
C ILE A 230 1.47 -6.55 -13.20
N ASP A 231 0.92 -6.70 -12.00
CA ASP A 231 0.07 -5.68 -11.35
C ASP A 231 0.83 -4.37 -11.11
N THR A 232 2.09 -4.46 -10.70
CA THR A 232 2.96 -3.29 -10.47
C THR A 232 3.22 -2.54 -11.79
N VAL A 233 3.51 -3.28 -12.87
CA VAL A 233 3.69 -2.69 -14.21
C VAL A 233 2.38 -2.10 -14.71
N PHE A 234 1.25 -2.76 -14.51
CA PHE A 234 -0.06 -2.20 -14.87
C PHE A 234 -0.33 -0.89 -14.15
N LEU A 235 -0.07 -0.81 -12.84
CA LEU A 235 -0.23 0.40 -12.05
C LEU A 235 0.72 1.52 -12.51
N LEU A 236 1.97 1.17 -12.85
CA LEU A 236 2.96 2.12 -13.39
C LEU A 236 2.50 2.74 -14.71
N LEU A 237 1.85 1.96 -15.57
CA LEU A 237 1.35 2.44 -16.86
C LEU A 237 0.03 3.21 -16.75
N TRP A 238 -0.70 3.01 -15.65
CA TRP A 238 -1.96 3.72 -15.38
C TRP A 238 -1.74 5.15 -14.92
N VAL A 239 -0.72 5.38 -14.10
CA VAL A 239 -0.39 6.69 -13.52
C VAL A 239 0.54 7.48 -14.43
#